data_64aa20e4f98b29c5a616b5546e8fbcc9
#
_entry.id   64aa20e4f98b29c5a616b5546e8fbcc9
#
_cell.length_a   1.000
_cell.length_b   1.000
_cell.length_c   1.000
_cell.angle_alpha   90.00
_cell.angle_beta   90.00
_cell.angle_gamma   90.00
#
_symmetry.space_group_name_H-M   'P 1'
#
loop_
_entity.id
_entity.type
_entity.pdbx_description
1 polymer ?
#
loop_
_entity_poly.entity_id
_entity_poly.type
_entity_poly.pdbx_seq_one_letter_code
_entity_poly.pdbx_strand_id
1 'polypeptide(L)'
;MAFCPLDYRYGCQEFKEIWSELGRHQRQLEVERALVWAHKEMGKVSEEDYGKVAEIAVPSVVTKERVSEIEAETRHDIMALTKAMAEAAGEAGWCIHLGATSNDIVDTAVGLQLRDSIILLRKQLCNLIDVTANLAERERDTVMLGRTHGQAAVPITFGLKVAVWLDEMRRQLIRLDESTPRIAVGKFLGAVGTGAAQGEGARELQRLILTHLGLEVPLATTQVVGRDRYIEYVSWLSNVACTCEKILQEVRNLQRSEIAEAGEGFDVKKQVGSSTMAHKKNPIKSENASGLARIVRSFIIPTYENALLWHERDLANSSSERFTLSHASALCEDVIAKTANVLTNLWVDGERMLANIASQKGLVMAEKVMIELVNHGIGRDESHEILRSASFEAIANGEELIDVCARTPAIAAAFSAEELEAMFDPANHIGVSGEIVDEAVELARNAIQ
;
A
#
# COMPACT_ATOMS: atom_id res chain seq x y z
N MET A 1 19.77 -23.32 -1.72
CA MET A 1 20.54 -22.29 -0.94
C MET A 1 19.75 -20.99 -1.05
N ALA A 2 19.23 -20.44 0.06
CA ALA A 2 18.50 -19.17 0.04
C ALA A 2 19.50 -18.02 -0.17
N PHE A 3 19.23 -17.16 -1.14
CA PHE A 3 20.08 -16.00 -1.47
C PHE A 3 19.33 -14.67 -1.34
N CYS A 4 18.08 -14.62 -1.84
CA CYS A 4 17.26 -13.43 -1.75
C CYS A 4 16.64 -13.28 -0.35
N PRO A 5 16.66 -12.10 0.29
CA PRO A 5 16.00 -11.88 1.57
C PRO A 5 14.49 -12.22 1.58
N LEU A 6 13.82 -12.22 0.43
CA LEU A 6 12.45 -12.71 0.29
C LEU A 6 12.33 -14.23 0.56
N ASP A 7 13.40 -15.01 0.37
CA ASP A 7 13.34 -16.45 0.58
C ASP A 7 13.18 -16.82 2.07
N TYR A 8 13.72 -16.00 2.99
CA TYR A 8 13.85 -16.37 4.40
C TYR A 8 13.47 -15.27 5.42
N ARG A 9 13.25 -14.02 4.99
CA ARG A 9 13.09 -12.88 5.92
C ARG A 9 11.83 -12.07 5.70
N TYR A 10 11.44 -11.78 4.48
CA TYR A 10 10.39 -10.84 4.11
C TYR A 10 9.32 -11.48 3.23
N GLY A 11 8.15 -10.84 3.19
CA GLY A 11 7.00 -11.30 2.42
C GLY A 11 6.28 -12.49 3.06
N CYS A 12 4.96 -12.54 2.93
CA CYS A 12 4.15 -13.66 3.41
C CYS A 12 4.24 -14.87 2.48
N GLN A 13 3.81 -16.03 2.98
CA GLN A 13 3.87 -17.29 2.25
C GLN A 13 3.01 -17.26 0.99
N GLU A 14 1.81 -16.66 1.07
CA GLU A 14 0.86 -16.57 -0.05
C GLU A 14 1.46 -15.79 -1.23
N PHE A 15 2.18 -14.69 -0.98
CA PHE A 15 2.88 -13.96 -2.05
C PHE A 15 4.03 -14.76 -2.66
N LYS A 16 4.75 -15.52 -1.83
CA LYS A 16 5.82 -16.40 -2.34
C LYS A 16 5.25 -17.50 -3.23
N GLU A 17 4.10 -18.06 -2.90
CA GLU A 17 3.41 -19.07 -3.71
C GLU A 17 2.99 -18.50 -5.07
N ILE A 18 2.39 -17.29 -5.10
CA ILE A 18 1.98 -16.63 -6.36
C ILE A 18 3.18 -16.41 -7.29
N TRP A 19 4.30 -15.90 -6.77
CA TRP A 19 5.44 -15.48 -7.57
C TRP A 19 6.58 -16.50 -7.63
N SER A 20 6.44 -17.67 -6.99
CA SER A 20 7.40 -18.76 -7.10
C SER A 20 7.49 -19.30 -8.52
N GLU A 21 8.56 -20.02 -8.82
CA GLU A 21 8.70 -20.73 -10.08
C GLU A 21 7.55 -21.75 -10.29
N LEU A 22 7.14 -22.45 -9.22
CA LEU A 22 5.99 -23.36 -9.24
C LEU A 22 4.68 -22.64 -9.47
N GLY A 23 4.46 -21.49 -8.81
CA GLY A 23 3.27 -20.66 -9.02
C GLY A 23 3.14 -20.17 -10.45
N ARG A 24 4.24 -19.66 -11.03
CA ARG A 24 4.29 -19.26 -12.44
C ARG A 24 4.00 -20.44 -13.37
N HIS A 25 4.60 -21.60 -13.13
CA HIS A 25 4.37 -22.81 -13.90
C HIS A 25 2.89 -23.23 -13.86
N GLN A 26 2.30 -23.25 -12.69
CA GLN A 26 0.87 -23.55 -12.52
C GLN A 26 -0.02 -22.59 -13.32
N ARG A 27 0.27 -21.27 -13.31
CA ARG A 27 -0.51 -20.29 -14.07
C ARG A 27 -0.34 -20.49 -15.59
N GLN A 28 0.84 -20.86 -16.06
CA GLN A 28 1.05 -21.19 -17.48
C GLN A 28 0.25 -22.42 -17.92
N LEU A 29 0.19 -23.48 -17.10
CA LEU A 29 -0.64 -24.66 -17.36
C LEU A 29 -2.14 -24.31 -17.38
N GLU A 30 -2.58 -23.45 -16.44
CA GLU A 30 -3.97 -22.97 -16.39
C GLU A 30 -4.35 -22.19 -17.64
N VAL A 31 -3.45 -21.37 -18.16
CA VAL A 31 -3.65 -20.59 -19.39
C VAL A 31 -3.73 -21.50 -20.63
N GLU A 32 -2.85 -22.48 -20.76
CA GLU A 32 -2.90 -23.47 -21.85
C GLU A 32 -4.21 -24.29 -21.80
N ARG A 33 -4.63 -24.72 -20.62
CA ARG A 33 -5.91 -25.40 -20.44
C ARG A 33 -7.09 -24.53 -20.87
N ALA A 34 -7.07 -23.24 -20.52
CA ALA A 34 -8.11 -22.29 -20.91
C ALA A 34 -8.16 -22.04 -22.42
N LEU A 35 -7.01 -22.05 -23.08
CA LEU A 35 -6.93 -21.97 -24.54
C LEU A 35 -7.60 -23.18 -25.21
N VAL A 36 -7.30 -24.40 -24.76
CA VAL A 36 -7.92 -25.62 -25.31
C VAL A 36 -9.42 -25.67 -25.00
N TRP A 37 -9.83 -25.24 -23.80
CA TRP A 37 -11.24 -25.09 -23.44
C TRP A 37 -11.98 -24.14 -24.39
N ALA A 38 -11.41 -22.98 -24.69
CA ALA A 38 -12.05 -22.02 -25.60
C ALA A 38 -12.14 -22.55 -27.03
N HIS A 39 -11.14 -23.28 -27.51
CA HIS A 39 -11.23 -23.96 -28.79
C HIS A 39 -12.32 -25.04 -28.81
N LYS A 40 -12.54 -25.73 -27.68
CA LYS A 40 -13.65 -26.66 -27.54
C LYS A 40 -15.01 -25.92 -27.60
N GLU A 41 -15.18 -24.82 -26.88
CA GLU A 41 -16.40 -24.00 -26.96
C GLU A 41 -16.69 -23.48 -28.37
N MET A 42 -15.64 -23.23 -29.15
CA MET A 42 -15.75 -22.83 -30.55
C MET A 42 -15.89 -24.00 -31.54
N GLY A 43 -16.00 -25.24 -31.05
CA GLY A 43 -16.18 -26.46 -31.88
C GLY A 43 -14.94 -26.92 -32.65
N LYS A 44 -13.77 -26.40 -32.32
CA LYS A 44 -12.48 -26.79 -32.96
C LYS A 44 -11.81 -28.01 -32.32
N VAL A 45 -12.05 -28.23 -31.03
CA VAL A 45 -11.50 -29.32 -30.21
C VAL A 45 -12.65 -30.16 -29.67
N SER A 46 -12.52 -31.45 -29.59
CA SER A 46 -13.52 -32.35 -29.02
C SER A 46 -13.58 -32.25 -27.49
N GLU A 47 -14.73 -32.64 -26.90
CA GLU A 47 -14.85 -32.75 -25.44
C GLU A 47 -13.85 -33.79 -24.87
N GLU A 48 -13.60 -34.86 -25.59
CA GLU A 48 -12.66 -35.91 -25.19
C GLU A 48 -11.22 -35.40 -25.14
N ASP A 49 -10.75 -34.69 -26.19
CA ASP A 49 -9.40 -34.13 -26.23
C ASP A 49 -9.22 -33.03 -25.13
N TYR A 50 -10.24 -32.16 -24.94
CA TYR A 50 -10.21 -31.20 -23.84
C TYR A 50 -10.13 -31.90 -22.49
N GLY A 51 -10.91 -32.96 -22.27
CA GLY A 51 -10.91 -33.74 -21.02
C GLY A 51 -9.51 -34.26 -20.67
N LYS A 52 -8.82 -34.83 -21.69
CA LYS A 52 -7.43 -35.31 -21.53
C LYS A 52 -6.46 -34.17 -21.19
N VAL A 53 -6.57 -33.02 -21.86
CA VAL A 53 -5.72 -31.85 -21.56
C VAL A 53 -6.01 -31.28 -20.19
N ALA A 54 -7.28 -31.20 -19.79
CA ALA A 54 -7.69 -30.70 -18.49
C ALA A 54 -7.13 -31.55 -17.32
N GLU A 55 -7.08 -32.88 -17.51
CA GLU A 55 -6.54 -33.81 -16.53
C GLU A 55 -5.02 -33.64 -16.32
N ILE A 56 -4.27 -33.43 -17.40
CA ILE A 56 -2.80 -33.33 -17.32
C ILE A 56 -2.27 -31.93 -17.00
N ALA A 57 -3.07 -30.88 -17.19
CA ALA A 57 -2.64 -29.49 -17.03
C ALA A 57 -2.49 -29.09 -15.54
N VAL A 58 -1.75 -29.90 -14.79
CA VAL A 58 -1.44 -29.69 -13.36
C VAL A 58 0.04 -29.97 -13.09
N PRO A 59 0.68 -29.27 -12.13
CA PRO A 59 2.11 -29.41 -11.86
C PRO A 59 2.57 -30.82 -11.41
N SER A 60 1.64 -31.63 -10.91
CA SER A 60 1.91 -33.03 -10.49
C SER A 60 2.06 -33.98 -11.67
N VAL A 61 1.57 -33.63 -12.84
CA VAL A 61 1.65 -34.43 -14.08
C VAL A 61 2.67 -33.81 -15.03
N VAL A 62 2.51 -32.54 -15.42
CA VAL A 62 3.50 -31.79 -16.19
C VAL A 62 4.46 -31.14 -15.21
N THR A 63 5.48 -31.90 -14.80
CA THR A 63 6.40 -31.46 -13.74
C THR A 63 7.41 -30.43 -14.24
N LYS A 64 7.88 -29.59 -13.34
CA LYS A 64 8.89 -28.58 -13.66
C LYS A 64 10.22 -29.21 -14.07
N GLU A 65 10.56 -30.35 -13.50
CA GLU A 65 11.75 -31.14 -13.83
C GLU A 65 11.70 -31.58 -15.30
N ARG A 66 10.56 -32.16 -15.77
CA ARG A 66 10.39 -32.55 -17.15
C ARG A 66 10.46 -31.37 -18.11
N VAL A 67 9.83 -30.26 -17.79
CA VAL A 67 9.92 -29.02 -18.57
C VAL A 67 11.36 -28.52 -18.65
N SER A 68 12.12 -28.55 -17.55
CA SER A 68 13.53 -28.13 -17.53
C SER A 68 14.45 -29.02 -18.35
N GLU A 69 14.22 -30.36 -18.37
CA GLU A 69 14.95 -31.28 -19.24
C GLU A 69 14.75 -30.92 -20.72
N ILE A 70 13.49 -30.69 -21.14
CA ILE A 70 13.18 -30.30 -22.52
C ILE A 70 13.72 -28.90 -22.85
N GLU A 71 13.66 -27.97 -21.89
CA GLU A 71 14.19 -26.60 -22.08
C GLU A 71 15.72 -26.62 -22.29
N ALA A 72 16.43 -27.50 -21.61
CA ALA A 72 17.88 -27.65 -21.79
C ALA A 72 18.26 -28.01 -23.25
N GLU A 73 17.38 -28.73 -23.96
CA GLU A 73 17.55 -29.08 -25.35
C GLU A 73 17.05 -27.97 -26.29
N THR A 74 15.83 -27.46 -26.03
CA THR A 74 15.14 -26.53 -26.95
C THR A 74 15.58 -25.08 -26.77
N ARG A 75 16.12 -24.73 -25.61
CA ARG A 75 16.49 -23.35 -25.18
C ARG A 75 15.34 -22.36 -25.28
N HIS A 76 14.12 -22.86 -25.06
CA HIS A 76 12.89 -22.08 -25.15
C HIS A 76 11.85 -22.59 -24.15
N ASP A 77 11.52 -21.76 -23.14
CA ASP A 77 10.68 -22.09 -21.97
C ASP A 77 9.26 -22.56 -22.35
N ILE A 78 8.53 -21.78 -23.13
CA ILE A 78 7.15 -22.14 -23.53
C ILE A 78 7.11 -23.31 -24.50
N MET A 79 8.08 -23.43 -25.39
CA MET A 79 8.19 -24.61 -26.24
C MET A 79 8.41 -25.87 -25.42
N ALA A 80 9.21 -25.79 -24.36
CA ALA A 80 9.44 -26.90 -23.45
C ALA A 80 8.16 -27.27 -22.66
N LEU A 81 7.45 -26.28 -22.18
CA LEU A 81 6.15 -26.46 -21.48
C LEU A 81 5.16 -27.21 -22.42
N THR A 82 4.94 -26.68 -23.63
CA THR A 82 3.95 -27.22 -24.55
C THR A 82 4.32 -28.65 -25.04
N LYS A 83 5.62 -28.95 -25.20
CA LYS A 83 6.09 -30.31 -25.48
C LYS A 83 5.84 -31.26 -24.32
N ALA A 84 6.14 -30.87 -23.08
CA ALA A 84 5.87 -31.69 -21.90
C ALA A 84 4.36 -31.96 -21.74
N MET A 85 3.51 -30.95 -22.00
CA MET A 85 2.06 -31.13 -22.01
C MET A 85 1.61 -32.10 -23.13
N ALA A 86 2.14 -31.96 -24.35
CA ALA A 86 1.79 -32.82 -25.47
C ALA A 86 2.23 -34.29 -25.23
N GLU A 87 3.41 -34.51 -24.65
CA GLU A 87 3.84 -35.83 -24.20
C GLU A 87 2.86 -36.48 -23.23
N ALA A 88 2.40 -35.70 -22.22
CA ALA A 88 1.46 -36.18 -21.20
C ALA A 88 0.05 -36.43 -21.77
N ALA A 89 -0.40 -35.59 -22.72
CA ALA A 89 -1.73 -35.70 -23.35
C ALA A 89 -1.85 -36.76 -24.41
N GLY A 90 -0.71 -37.30 -24.91
CA GLY A 90 -0.68 -38.32 -25.99
C GLY A 90 -1.33 -37.81 -27.27
N GLU A 91 -2.32 -38.55 -27.79
CA GLU A 91 -3.02 -38.16 -29.03
C GLU A 91 -3.72 -36.79 -28.95
N ALA A 92 -4.18 -36.37 -27.79
CA ALA A 92 -4.78 -35.06 -27.61
C ALA A 92 -3.76 -33.89 -27.63
N GLY A 93 -2.46 -34.20 -27.64
CA GLY A 93 -1.38 -33.18 -27.67
C GLY A 93 -1.41 -32.22 -28.84
N TRP A 94 -2.10 -32.58 -29.93
CA TRP A 94 -2.22 -31.76 -31.14
C TRP A 94 -2.89 -30.40 -30.93
N CYS A 95 -3.78 -30.28 -29.94
CA CYS A 95 -4.55 -29.05 -29.69
C CYS A 95 -3.87 -28.11 -28.70
N ILE A 96 -2.75 -28.53 -28.07
CA ILE A 96 -2.01 -27.69 -27.15
C ILE A 96 -1.33 -26.55 -27.90
N HIS A 97 -1.40 -25.33 -27.35
CA HIS A 97 -0.83 -24.11 -27.91
C HIS A 97 -1.34 -23.74 -29.33
N LEU A 98 -2.52 -24.23 -29.70
CA LEU A 98 -3.08 -24.09 -31.06
C LEU A 98 -3.29 -22.62 -31.42
N GLY A 99 -2.48 -22.12 -32.38
CA GLY A 99 -2.55 -20.72 -32.86
C GLY A 99 -2.11 -19.65 -31.88
N ALA A 100 -1.53 -20.03 -30.74
CA ALA A 100 -0.98 -19.10 -29.76
C ALA A 100 0.51 -18.79 -30.04
N THR A 101 1.01 -17.76 -29.37
CA THR A 101 2.44 -17.43 -29.24
C THR A 101 2.85 -17.46 -27.77
N SER A 102 4.13 -17.59 -27.50
CA SER A 102 4.65 -17.69 -26.14
C SER A 102 4.11 -16.61 -25.19
N ASN A 103 3.96 -15.39 -25.66
CA ASN A 103 3.45 -14.31 -24.81
C ASN A 103 1.92 -14.28 -24.63
N ASP A 104 1.17 -15.03 -25.42
CA ASP A 104 -0.23 -15.29 -25.09
C ASP A 104 -0.31 -16.05 -23.75
N ILE A 105 0.66 -16.93 -23.49
CA ILE A 105 0.75 -17.71 -22.26
C ILE A 105 1.45 -16.92 -21.14
N VAL A 106 2.62 -16.35 -21.41
CA VAL A 106 3.44 -15.67 -20.40
C VAL A 106 2.72 -14.44 -19.83
N ASP A 107 2.25 -13.52 -20.69
CA ASP A 107 1.62 -12.28 -20.24
C ASP A 107 0.27 -12.56 -19.55
N THR A 108 -0.49 -13.55 -20.03
CA THR A 108 -1.76 -13.94 -19.39
C THR A 108 -1.51 -14.62 -18.03
N ALA A 109 -0.46 -15.44 -17.90
CA ALA A 109 -0.05 -15.99 -16.61
C ALA A 109 0.39 -14.89 -15.62
N VAL A 110 1.12 -13.87 -16.10
CA VAL A 110 1.44 -12.68 -15.29
C VAL A 110 0.18 -11.91 -14.91
N GLY A 111 -0.80 -11.78 -15.82
CA GLY A 111 -2.11 -11.19 -15.52
C GLY A 111 -2.81 -11.91 -14.38
N LEU A 112 -2.77 -13.24 -14.33
CA LEU A 112 -3.30 -14.04 -13.22
C LEU A 112 -2.53 -13.80 -11.91
N GLN A 113 -1.19 -13.75 -11.98
CA GLN A 113 -0.37 -13.46 -10.79
C GLN A 113 -0.63 -12.05 -10.25
N LEU A 114 -0.84 -11.05 -11.11
CA LEU A 114 -1.21 -9.70 -10.73
C LEU A 114 -2.61 -9.64 -10.11
N ARG A 115 -3.60 -10.32 -10.70
CA ARG A 115 -4.94 -10.45 -10.14
C ARG A 115 -4.91 -11.01 -8.71
N ASP A 116 -4.19 -12.11 -8.51
CA ASP A 116 -4.09 -12.77 -7.21
C ASP A 116 -3.33 -11.90 -6.20
N SER A 117 -2.29 -11.20 -6.65
CA SER A 117 -1.55 -10.22 -5.85
C SER A 117 -2.44 -9.05 -5.40
N ILE A 118 -3.26 -8.52 -6.30
CA ILE A 118 -4.21 -7.44 -6.01
C ILE A 118 -5.23 -7.88 -4.96
N ILE A 119 -5.76 -9.09 -5.06
CA ILE A 119 -6.70 -9.65 -4.07
C ILE A 119 -6.06 -9.69 -2.66
N LEU A 120 -4.82 -10.17 -2.55
CA LEU A 120 -4.12 -10.21 -1.27
C LEU A 120 -3.76 -8.81 -0.75
N LEU A 121 -3.29 -7.92 -1.61
CA LEU A 121 -2.97 -6.53 -1.25
C LEU A 121 -4.21 -5.78 -0.77
N ARG A 122 -5.35 -5.94 -1.48
CA ARG A 122 -6.63 -5.38 -1.07
C ARG A 122 -7.03 -5.85 0.33
N LYS A 123 -6.93 -7.15 0.59
CA LYS A 123 -7.22 -7.74 1.90
C LYS A 123 -6.34 -7.13 3.00
N GLN A 124 -5.04 -7.01 2.77
CA GLN A 124 -4.09 -6.43 3.74
C GLN A 124 -4.34 -4.94 3.96
N LEU A 125 -4.67 -4.21 2.90
CA LEU A 125 -4.98 -2.78 2.99
C LEU A 125 -6.31 -2.54 3.73
N CYS A 126 -7.34 -3.36 3.50
CA CYS A 126 -8.58 -3.30 4.27
C CYS A 126 -8.34 -3.55 5.76
N ASN A 127 -7.50 -4.53 6.11
CA ASN A 127 -7.10 -4.76 7.50
C ASN A 127 -6.36 -3.55 8.11
N LEU A 128 -5.44 -2.93 7.36
CA LEU A 128 -4.74 -1.73 7.82
C LEU A 128 -5.71 -0.55 8.02
N ILE A 129 -6.67 -0.37 7.12
CA ILE A 129 -7.72 0.65 7.22
C ILE A 129 -8.56 0.43 8.49
N ASP A 130 -9.02 -0.80 8.74
CA ASP A 130 -9.82 -1.13 9.92
C ASP A 130 -9.05 -0.87 11.22
N VAL A 131 -7.80 -1.32 11.32
CA VAL A 131 -6.92 -1.05 12.46
C VAL A 131 -6.72 0.45 12.68
N THR A 132 -6.54 1.22 11.59
CA THR A 132 -6.34 2.66 11.67
C THR A 132 -7.62 3.38 12.07
N ALA A 133 -8.79 2.93 11.60
CA ALA A 133 -10.10 3.46 11.99
C ALA A 133 -10.36 3.24 13.49
N ASN A 134 -10.09 2.05 13.99
CA ASN A 134 -10.23 1.73 15.42
C ASN A 134 -9.28 2.57 16.28
N LEU A 135 -8.08 2.86 15.82
CA LEU A 135 -7.14 3.75 16.51
C LEU A 135 -7.64 5.20 16.49
N ALA A 136 -8.15 5.71 15.37
CA ALA A 136 -8.68 7.06 15.24
C ALA A 136 -9.87 7.29 16.18
N GLU A 137 -10.80 6.32 16.23
CA GLU A 137 -11.98 6.36 17.10
C GLU A 137 -11.59 6.31 18.59
N ARG A 138 -10.66 5.43 18.97
CA ARG A 138 -10.16 5.31 20.34
C ARG A 138 -9.52 6.61 20.85
N GLU A 139 -8.77 7.28 19.99
CA GLU A 139 -8.01 8.48 20.34
C GLU A 139 -8.70 9.79 19.91
N ARG A 140 -10.01 9.74 19.61
CA ARG A 140 -10.81 10.83 19.07
C ARG A 140 -10.62 12.14 19.82
N ASP A 141 -10.62 12.05 21.13
CA ASP A 141 -10.59 13.21 22.05
C ASP A 141 -9.26 13.32 22.82
N THR A 142 -8.25 12.52 22.48
CA THR A 142 -6.92 12.57 23.11
C THR A 142 -6.17 13.81 22.64
N VAL A 143 -6.15 14.85 23.49
CA VAL A 143 -5.53 16.15 23.17
C VAL A 143 -4.02 16.05 23.15
N MET A 144 -3.39 16.58 22.11
CA MET A 144 -1.95 16.62 21.95
C MET A 144 -1.46 17.93 21.34
N LEU A 145 -0.16 18.17 21.48
CA LEU A 145 0.49 19.33 20.86
C LEU A 145 0.59 19.15 19.33
N GLY A 146 -0.03 20.05 18.57
CA GLY A 146 0.25 20.19 17.15
C GLY A 146 1.66 20.70 16.92
N ARG A 147 2.32 20.20 15.85
CA ARG A 147 3.69 20.63 15.48
C ARG A 147 3.77 20.92 14.00
N THR A 148 4.32 22.11 13.67
CA THR A 148 4.69 22.48 12.31
C THR A 148 6.17 22.89 12.30
N HIS A 149 6.91 22.52 11.26
CA HIS A 149 8.37 22.76 11.21
C HIS A 149 9.15 22.19 12.42
N GLY A 150 8.58 21.18 13.10
CA GLY A 150 9.14 20.66 14.35
C GLY A 150 8.92 21.56 15.57
N GLN A 151 8.24 22.71 15.42
CA GLN A 151 7.94 23.64 16.50
C GLN A 151 6.53 23.42 17.05
N ALA A 152 6.32 23.78 18.34
CA ALA A 152 5.03 23.76 18.97
C ALA A 152 4.05 24.71 18.26
N ALA A 153 2.86 24.20 17.97
CA ALA A 153 1.74 24.93 17.38
C ALA A 153 0.51 24.77 18.29
N VAL A 154 -0.67 25.08 17.79
CA VAL A 154 -1.93 24.95 18.54
C VAL A 154 -2.26 23.49 18.88
N PRO A 155 -3.10 23.23 19.89
CA PRO A 155 -3.56 21.88 20.21
C PRO A 155 -4.32 21.22 19.04
N ILE A 156 -4.19 19.90 18.94
CA ILE A 156 -4.99 19.02 18.10
C ILE A 156 -5.41 17.80 18.90
N THR A 157 -6.13 16.83 18.29
CA THR A 157 -6.28 15.50 18.89
C THR A 157 -5.40 14.48 18.18
N PHE A 158 -4.99 13.43 18.90
CA PHE A 158 -4.27 12.31 18.28
C PHE A 158 -5.18 11.59 17.29
N GLY A 159 -6.49 11.50 17.58
CA GLY A 159 -7.48 10.97 16.64
C GLY A 159 -7.50 11.72 15.30
N LEU A 160 -7.42 13.07 15.31
CA LEU A 160 -7.33 13.84 14.07
C LEU A 160 -6.06 13.51 13.28
N LYS A 161 -4.91 13.38 13.95
CA LYS A 161 -3.66 12.93 13.28
C LYS A 161 -3.83 11.58 12.62
N VAL A 162 -4.47 10.63 13.29
CA VAL A 162 -4.74 9.28 12.76
C VAL A 162 -5.78 9.31 11.63
N ALA A 163 -6.80 10.17 11.73
CA ALA A 163 -7.82 10.34 10.68
C ALA A 163 -7.21 10.79 9.34
N VAL A 164 -6.17 11.63 9.36
CA VAL A 164 -5.42 12.00 8.16
C VAL A 164 -4.75 10.78 7.51
N TRP A 165 -4.19 9.87 8.30
CA TRP A 165 -3.62 8.62 7.79
C TRP A 165 -4.69 7.70 7.23
N LEU A 166 -5.81 7.59 7.94
CA LEU A 166 -6.95 6.77 7.57
C LEU A 166 -7.53 7.17 6.21
N ASP A 167 -7.78 8.45 5.99
CA ASP A 167 -8.32 8.95 4.73
C ASP A 167 -7.34 8.79 3.57
N GLU A 168 -6.03 8.89 3.81
CA GLU A 168 -5.01 8.59 2.81
C GLU A 168 -5.02 7.12 2.41
N MET A 169 -5.14 6.19 3.37
CA MET A 169 -5.26 4.74 3.11
C MET A 169 -6.54 4.41 2.35
N ARG A 170 -7.67 5.02 2.71
CA ARG A 170 -8.94 4.89 1.99
C ARG A 170 -8.79 5.27 0.52
N ARG A 171 -8.12 6.38 0.23
CA ARG A 171 -7.83 6.78 -1.16
C ARG A 171 -6.92 5.79 -1.90
N GLN A 172 -6.01 5.11 -1.19
CA GLN A 172 -5.19 4.05 -1.81
C GLN A 172 -6.04 2.83 -2.19
N LEU A 173 -7.02 2.48 -1.38
CA LEU A 173 -7.97 1.40 -1.70
C LEU A 173 -8.80 1.73 -2.94
N ILE A 174 -9.35 2.95 -3.01
CA ILE A 174 -10.11 3.42 -4.17
C ILE A 174 -9.26 3.35 -5.45
N ARG A 175 -8.00 3.82 -5.40
CA ARG A 175 -7.09 3.73 -6.54
C ARG A 175 -6.83 2.29 -6.98
N LEU A 176 -6.70 1.35 -6.05
CA LEU A 176 -6.51 -0.06 -6.36
C LEU A 176 -7.72 -0.61 -7.09
N ASP A 177 -8.92 -0.41 -6.53
CA ASP A 177 -10.17 -0.91 -7.09
C ASP A 177 -10.43 -0.33 -8.49
N GLU A 178 -10.20 0.96 -8.69
CA GLU A 178 -10.34 1.64 -9.99
C GLU A 178 -9.30 1.20 -11.03
N SER A 179 -8.07 0.85 -10.60
CA SER A 179 -7.00 0.46 -11.52
C SER A 179 -7.00 -1.03 -11.85
N THR A 180 -7.58 -1.86 -11.02
CA THR A 180 -7.60 -3.33 -11.16
C THR A 180 -8.03 -3.80 -12.56
N PRO A 181 -9.12 -3.28 -13.19
CA PRO A 181 -9.51 -3.69 -14.54
C PRO A 181 -8.49 -3.33 -15.62
N ARG A 182 -7.66 -2.32 -15.38
CA ARG A 182 -6.60 -1.94 -16.32
C ARG A 182 -5.34 -2.77 -16.16
N ILE A 183 -5.10 -3.32 -14.96
CA ILE A 183 -3.88 -4.07 -14.60
C ILE A 183 -4.05 -5.57 -14.82
N ALA A 184 -5.16 -6.16 -14.35
CA ALA A 184 -5.42 -7.59 -14.40
C ALA A 184 -5.96 -8.01 -15.78
N VAL A 185 -5.10 -7.99 -16.78
CA VAL A 185 -5.42 -8.31 -18.18
C VAL A 185 -4.56 -9.45 -18.71
N GLY A 186 -5.04 -10.12 -19.75
CA GLY A 186 -4.27 -11.08 -20.54
C GLY A 186 -4.34 -10.74 -22.03
N LYS A 187 -3.84 -11.61 -22.90
CA LYS A 187 -3.96 -11.46 -24.36
C LYS A 187 -3.91 -12.80 -25.09
N PHE A 188 -4.61 -12.89 -26.25
CA PHE A 188 -4.62 -14.07 -27.11
C PHE A 188 -4.73 -13.72 -28.61
N LEU A 189 -4.03 -12.70 -29.07
CA LEU A 189 -4.02 -12.27 -30.48
C LEU A 189 -2.72 -12.61 -31.23
N GLY A 190 -1.97 -13.57 -30.72
CA GLY A 190 -0.80 -14.15 -31.43
C GLY A 190 0.43 -13.25 -31.48
N ALA A 191 1.30 -13.54 -32.43
CA ALA A 191 2.67 -13.06 -32.49
C ALA A 191 2.86 -11.53 -32.58
N VAL A 192 1.90 -10.81 -33.16
CA VAL A 192 1.96 -9.34 -33.34
C VAL A 192 0.62 -8.64 -33.04
N GLY A 193 -0.29 -9.34 -32.36
CA GLY A 193 -1.57 -8.75 -31.93
C GLY A 193 -2.69 -8.72 -32.97
N THR A 194 -2.53 -9.40 -34.10
CA THR A 194 -3.52 -9.41 -35.19
C THR A 194 -4.54 -10.55 -35.09
N GLY A 195 -4.25 -11.61 -34.34
CA GLY A 195 -5.06 -12.83 -34.31
C GLY A 195 -5.05 -13.65 -35.59
N ALA A 196 -4.14 -13.37 -36.55
CA ALA A 196 -4.13 -13.96 -37.87
C ALA A 196 -4.09 -15.50 -37.88
N ALA A 197 -3.36 -16.11 -36.96
CA ALA A 197 -3.27 -17.56 -36.81
C ALA A 197 -4.60 -18.20 -36.34
N GLN A 198 -5.46 -17.43 -35.65
CA GLN A 198 -6.77 -17.89 -35.20
C GLN A 198 -7.86 -17.69 -36.26
N GLY A 199 -7.65 -16.75 -37.21
CA GLY A 199 -8.59 -16.45 -38.28
C GLY A 199 -9.86 -15.73 -37.77
N GLU A 200 -10.98 -15.99 -38.45
CA GLU A 200 -12.28 -15.51 -38.02
C GLU A 200 -12.62 -16.02 -36.63
N GLY A 201 -13.07 -15.15 -35.73
CA GLY A 201 -13.33 -15.51 -34.33
C GLY A 201 -12.16 -15.31 -33.36
N ALA A 202 -11.00 -14.79 -33.79
CA ALA A 202 -9.84 -14.55 -32.92
C ALA A 202 -10.18 -13.67 -31.71
N ARG A 203 -11.00 -12.63 -31.89
CA ARG A 203 -11.46 -11.76 -30.79
C ARG A 203 -12.40 -12.48 -29.83
N GLU A 204 -13.26 -13.34 -30.34
CA GLU A 204 -14.17 -14.17 -29.54
C GLU A 204 -13.38 -15.19 -28.72
N LEU A 205 -12.40 -15.87 -29.34
CA LEU A 205 -11.49 -16.77 -28.64
C LEU A 205 -10.80 -16.03 -27.46
N GLN A 206 -10.21 -14.87 -27.72
CA GLN A 206 -9.57 -14.07 -26.67
C GLN A 206 -10.58 -13.73 -25.54
N ARG A 207 -11.79 -13.30 -25.90
CA ARG A 207 -12.84 -12.95 -24.90
C ARG A 207 -13.20 -14.18 -24.06
N LEU A 208 -13.42 -15.31 -24.66
CA LEU A 208 -13.76 -16.56 -23.95
C LEU A 208 -12.66 -16.94 -22.96
N ILE A 209 -11.39 -16.98 -23.40
CA ILE A 209 -10.26 -17.34 -22.53
C ILE A 209 -10.15 -16.39 -21.35
N LEU A 210 -10.08 -15.08 -21.60
CA LEU A 210 -9.82 -14.11 -20.56
C LEU A 210 -10.98 -13.99 -19.56
N THR A 211 -12.22 -14.06 -20.02
CA THR A 211 -13.39 -14.10 -19.13
C THR A 211 -13.39 -15.38 -18.28
N HIS A 212 -13.08 -16.54 -18.85
CA HIS A 212 -12.97 -17.80 -18.11
C HIS A 212 -11.89 -17.74 -17.02
N LEU A 213 -10.78 -17.03 -17.29
CA LEU A 213 -9.68 -16.83 -16.35
C LEU A 213 -9.94 -15.69 -15.35
N GLY A 214 -11.04 -14.94 -15.47
CA GLY A 214 -11.33 -13.78 -14.62
C GLY A 214 -10.35 -12.62 -14.85
N LEU A 215 -9.96 -12.41 -16.11
CA LEU A 215 -9.12 -11.30 -16.55
C LEU A 215 -9.89 -10.39 -17.52
N GLU A 216 -9.50 -9.12 -17.53
CA GLU A 216 -10.08 -8.15 -18.47
C GLU A 216 -9.50 -8.32 -19.88
N VAL A 217 -10.34 -7.96 -20.87
CA VAL A 217 -10.02 -8.10 -22.29
C VAL A 217 -9.51 -6.79 -22.85
N PRO A 218 -8.22 -6.68 -23.22
CA PRO A 218 -7.67 -5.45 -23.77
C PRO A 218 -8.21 -5.22 -25.20
N LEU A 219 -8.43 -3.94 -25.55
CA LEU A 219 -8.88 -3.55 -26.88
C LEU A 219 -7.85 -3.87 -27.95
N ALA A 220 -6.60 -3.57 -27.69
CA ALA A 220 -5.47 -3.77 -28.60
C ALA A 220 -4.21 -4.16 -27.82
N THR A 221 -3.42 -5.03 -28.44
CA THR A 221 -2.11 -5.45 -27.92
C THR A 221 -1.14 -5.63 -29.09
N THR A 222 0.15 -5.66 -28.78
CA THR A 222 1.17 -6.17 -29.72
C THR A 222 1.41 -7.65 -29.48
N GLN A 223 2.64 -8.14 -29.52
CA GLN A 223 2.96 -9.48 -29.00
C GLN A 223 2.78 -9.56 -27.49
N VAL A 224 2.76 -8.41 -26.80
CA VAL A 224 2.64 -8.26 -25.36
C VAL A 224 1.49 -7.30 -25.02
N VAL A 225 1.00 -7.34 -23.78
CA VAL A 225 0.12 -6.28 -23.23
C VAL A 225 0.94 -5.00 -23.05
N GLY A 226 0.29 -3.82 -23.11
CA GLY A 226 0.97 -2.54 -22.84
C GLY A 226 1.55 -2.50 -21.42
N ARG A 227 2.84 -2.14 -21.30
CA ARG A 227 3.55 -2.12 -20.01
C ARG A 227 3.21 -0.90 -19.15
N ASP A 228 2.48 0.08 -19.69
CA ASP A 228 1.84 1.17 -18.92
C ASP A 228 0.99 0.64 -17.76
N ARG A 229 0.37 -0.53 -17.90
CA ARG A 229 -0.39 -1.24 -16.86
C ARG A 229 0.48 -1.66 -15.69
N TYR A 230 1.70 -2.10 -15.94
CA TYR A 230 2.68 -2.46 -14.91
C TYR A 230 3.26 -1.21 -14.25
N ILE A 231 3.42 -0.11 -15.00
CA ILE A 231 3.77 1.19 -14.43
C ILE A 231 2.68 1.66 -13.46
N GLU A 232 1.40 1.58 -13.83
CA GLU A 232 0.28 1.95 -12.96
C GLU A 232 0.31 1.12 -11.67
N TYR A 233 0.50 -0.20 -11.78
CA TYR A 233 0.56 -1.10 -10.64
C TYR A 233 1.73 -0.78 -9.69
N VAL A 234 2.95 -0.71 -10.21
CA VAL A 234 4.16 -0.46 -9.39
C VAL A 234 4.15 0.96 -8.82
N SER A 235 3.58 1.93 -9.54
CA SER A 235 3.37 3.29 -9.02
C SER A 235 2.39 3.29 -7.84
N TRP A 236 1.32 2.51 -7.91
CA TRP A 236 0.39 2.35 -6.80
C TRP A 236 1.09 1.69 -5.60
N LEU A 237 1.84 0.57 -5.79
CA LEU A 237 2.62 -0.07 -4.73
C LEU A 237 3.56 0.94 -4.04
N SER A 238 4.23 1.77 -4.82
CA SER A 238 5.16 2.78 -4.33
C SER A 238 4.47 3.87 -3.53
N ASN A 239 3.26 4.28 -3.95
CA ASN A 239 2.45 5.26 -3.25
C ASN A 239 1.94 4.73 -1.90
N VAL A 240 1.45 3.48 -1.86
CA VAL A 240 1.07 2.81 -0.59
C VAL A 240 2.26 2.69 0.35
N ALA A 241 3.42 2.24 -0.15
CA ALA A 241 4.64 2.13 0.65
C ALA A 241 5.08 3.51 1.19
N CYS A 242 4.88 4.59 0.43
CA CYS A 242 5.16 5.95 0.89
C CYS A 242 4.21 6.38 2.03
N THR A 243 2.90 6.11 1.91
CA THR A 243 1.92 6.37 2.96
C THR A 243 2.27 5.60 4.24
N CYS A 244 2.59 4.32 4.14
CA CYS A 244 3.02 3.50 5.27
C CYS A 244 4.30 4.07 5.94
N GLU A 245 5.32 4.41 5.14
CA GLU A 245 6.56 5.00 5.68
C GLU A 245 6.31 6.33 6.39
N LYS A 246 5.44 7.20 5.85
CA LYS A 246 5.05 8.46 6.49
C LYS A 246 4.46 8.22 7.88
N ILE A 247 3.56 7.25 8.02
CA ILE A 247 2.95 6.88 9.31
C ILE A 247 4.02 6.37 10.28
N LEU A 248 4.84 5.43 9.82
CA LEU A 248 5.88 4.83 10.65
C LEU A 248 6.98 5.83 11.04
N GLN A 249 7.24 6.82 10.20
CA GLN A 249 8.15 7.92 10.52
C GLN A 249 7.57 8.80 11.63
N GLU A 250 6.26 9.09 11.60
CA GLU A 250 5.62 9.85 12.66
C GLU A 250 5.60 9.06 13.97
N VAL A 251 5.29 7.75 13.95
CA VAL A 251 5.41 6.88 15.13
C VAL A 251 6.82 6.96 15.72
N ARG A 252 7.87 6.89 14.89
CA ARG A 252 9.26 7.03 15.34
C ARG A 252 9.56 8.40 15.94
N ASN A 253 8.99 9.47 15.39
CA ASN A 253 9.12 10.83 15.93
C ASN A 253 8.45 10.94 17.29
N LEU A 254 7.22 10.45 17.45
CA LEU A 254 6.47 10.51 18.71
C LEU A 254 7.11 9.63 19.79
N GLN A 255 7.82 8.57 19.43
CA GLN A 255 8.53 7.68 20.36
C GLN A 255 9.89 8.23 20.83
N ARG A 256 10.38 9.33 20.29
CA ARG A 256 11.65 9.95 20.75
C ARG A 256 11.58 10.25 22.24
N SER A 257 12.69 10.02 22.94
CA SER A 257 12.73 10.10 24.42
C SER A 257 12.26 11.43 24.98
N GLU A 258 12.51 12.53 24.30
CA GLU A 258 12.10 13.88 24.68
C GLU A 258 10.62 14.15 24.36
N ILE A 259 10.01 13.46 23.42
CA ILE A 259 8.58 13.59 23.06
C ILE A 259 7.76 12.57 23.86
N ALA A 260 7.99 11.28 23.65
CA ALA A 260 7.44 10.13 24.37
C ALA A 260 5.89 10.13 24.43
N GLU A 261 5.22 10.50 23.33
CA GLU A 261 3.75 10.62 23.27
C GLU A 261 3.06 9.36 22.78
N ALA A 262 3.71 8.61 21.86
CA ALA A 262 3.24 7.34 21.33
C ALA A 262 4.40 6.54 20.77
N GLY A 263 4.25 5.22 20.59
CA GLY A 263 5.31 4.41 20.00
C GLY A 263 4.95 2.93 19.84
N GLU A 264 5.89 2.15 19.29
CA GLU A 264 5.72 0.73 19.07
C GLU A 264 5.49 -0.03 20.38
N GLY A 265 4.53 -0.94 20.36
CA GLY A 265 4.36 -1.92 21.42
C GLY A 265 5.61 -2.80 21.60
N PHE A 266 6.04 -2.97 22.84
CA PHE A 266 7.22 -3.74 23.18
C PHE A 266 6.84 -4.91 24.10
N ASP A 267 7.09 -6.15 23.64
CA ASP A 267 6.91 -7.34 24.47
C ASP A 267 8.09 -7.50 25.43
N VAL A 268 7.91 -7.03 26.67
CA VAL A 268 8.95 -7.07 27.72
C VAL A 268 9.44 -8.49 28.04
N LYS A 269 8.62 -9.52 27.73
CA LYS A 269 8.94 -10.92 28.06
C LYS A 269 9.73 -11.64 26.96
N LYS A 270 9.59 -11.18 25.72
CA LYS A 270 10.13 -11.88 24.55
C LYS A 270 11.09 -11.02 23.71
N GLN A 271 11.05 -9.70 23.87
CA GLN A 271 11.79 -8.79 22.99
C GLN A 271 12.99 -8.18 23.71
N VAL A 272 14.15 -8.23 23.07
CA VAL A 272 15.38 -7.54 23.54
C VAL A 272 15.51 -6.25 22.74
N GLY A 273 15.38 -5.11 23.42
CA GLY A 273 15.45 -3.79 22.78
C GLY A 273 16.87 -3.34 22.44
N SER A 274 17.84 -3.80 23.22
CA SER A 274 19.27 -3.47 23.03
C SER A 274 20.13 -4.55 23.70
N SER A 275 21.23 -4.93 23.05
CA SER A 275 22.20 -5.87 23.61
C SER A 275 22.97 -5.31 24.81
N THR A 276 22.98 -3.99 25.00
CA THR A 276 23.81 -3.30 26.03
C THR A 276 22.99 -2.49 27.02
N MET A 277 21.82 -1.96 26.59
CA MET A 277 20.98 -1.06 27.41
C MET A 277 19.58 -1.68 27.58
N ALA A 278 19.35 -2.35 28.70
CA ALA A 278 18.13 -3.14 28.94
C ALA A 278 16.81 -2.32 28.88
N HIS A 279 16.86 -1.02 29.18
CA HIS A 279 15.70 -0.13 29.15
C HIS A 279 15.34 0.42 27.78
N LYS A 280 16.23 0.27 26.77
CA LYS A 280 16.07 0.90 25.46
C LYS A 280 15.07 0.13 24.59
N LYS A 281 13.98 0.79 24.21
CA LYS A 281 12.91 0.25 23.35
C LYS A 281 12.97 0.92 21.98
N ASN A 282 13.67 0.30 21.04
CA ASN A 282 13.82 0.85 19.69
C ASN A 282 12.60 0.57 18.82
N PRO A 283 12.18 1.50 17.92
CA PRO A 283 11.09 1.31 16.97
C PRO A 283 11.53 0.45 15.76
N ILE A 284 11.95 -0.80 16.02
CA ILE A 284 12.62 -1.65 15.03
C ILE A 284 11.72 -2.10 13.89
N LYS A 285 10.41 -2.24 14.13
CA LYS A 285 9.46 -2.62 13.08
C LYS A 285 9.23 -1.46 12.12
N SER A 286 9.05 -0.25 12.67
CA SER A 286 8.91 0.98 11.87
C SER A 286 10.16 1.28 11.05
N GLU A 287 11.36 1.09 11.63
CA GLU A 287 12.63 1.25 10.92
C GLU A 287 12.79 0.24 9.79
N ASN A 288 12.47 -1.03 10.05
CA ASN A 288 12.53 -2.10 9.07
C ASN A 288 11.57 -1.86 7.90
N ALA A 289 10.30 -1.56 8.18
CA ALA A 289 9.31 -1.29 7.15
C ALA A 289 9.64 -0.03 6.34
N SER A 290 10.18 1.03 6.97
CA SER A 290 10.70 2.22 6.26
C SER A 290 11.83 1.88 5.29
N GLY A 291 12.74 0.98 5.68
CA GLY A 291 13.81 0.48 4.81
C GLY A 291 13.26 -0.26 3.59
N LEU A 292 12.26 -1.14 3.79
CA LEU A 292 11.61 -1.90 2.70
C LEU A 292 10.82 -0.98 1.76
N ALA A 293 10.12 0.02 2.28
CA ALA A 293 9.39 1.00 1.47
C ALA A 293 10.29 1.73 0.45
N ARG A 294 11.55 2.00 0.81
CA ARG A 294 12.54 2.58 -0.11
C ARG A 294 12.86 1.64 -1.27
N ILE A 295 12.96 0.33 -1.01
CA ILE A 295 13.19 -0.68 -2.04
C ILE A 295 11.98 -0.78 -2.96
N VAL A 296 10.75 -0.80 -2.42
CA VAL A 296 9.52 -0.80 -3.25
C VAL A 296 9.55 0.37 -4.24
N ARG A 297 9.82 1.58 -3.77
CA ARG A 297 9.89 2.78 -4.63
C ARG A 297 11.00 2.73 -5.68
N SER A 298 12.10 2.03 -5.41
CA SER A 298 13.21 1.93 -6.38
C SER A 298 12.83 1.15 -7.64
N PHE A 299 11.81 0.30 -7.60
CA PHE A 299 11.33 -0.46 -8.75
C PHE A 299 10.54 0.39 -9.78
N ILE A 300 10.17 1.62 -9.45
CA ILE A 300 9.50 2.52 -10.40
C ILE A 300 10.36 2.74 -11.65
N ILE A 301 11.64 3.06 -11.49
CA ILE A 301 12.53 3.40 -12.63
C ILE A 301 12.62 2.24 -13.63
N PRO A 302 13.06 1.03 -13.25
CA PRO A 302 13.13 -0.07 -14.20
C PRO A 302 11.76 -0.45 -14.78
N THR A 303 10.65 -0.20 -14.08
CA THR A 303 9.31 -0.45 -14.62
C THR A 303 8.96 0.53 -15.75
N TYR A 304 9.34 1.80 -15.64
CA TYR A 304 9.18 2.77 -16.74
C TYR A 304 10.05 2.39 -17.95
N GLU A 305 11.30 2.00 -17.73
CA GLU A 305 12.22 1.57 -18.80
C GLU A 305 11.69 0.32 -19.53
N ASN A 306 11.01 -0.59 -18.84
CA ASN A 306 10.40 -1.79 -19.40
C ASN A 306 9.26 -1.49 -20.39
N ALA A 307 8.70 -0.29 -20.40
CA ALA A 307 7.66 0.11 -21.35
C ALA A 307 8.21 0.49 -22.74
N LEU A 308 9.50 0.76 -22.83
CA LEU A 308 10.16 1.20 -24.06
C LEU A 308 10.65 -0.02 -24.86
N LEU A 309 9.74 -0.62 -25.60
CA LEU A 309 10.01 -1.81 -26.43
C LEU A 309 10.09 -1.43 -27.92
N TRP A 310 10.91 -2.16 -28.67
CA TRP A 310 11.01 -1.97 -30.10
C TRP A 310 9.87 -2.68 -30.84
N HIS A 311 9.23 -1.95 -31.75
CA HIS A 311 8.15 -2.46 -32.59
C HIS A 311 7.05 -3.17 -31.77
N GLU A 312 6.65 -4.36 -32.19
CA GLU A 312 5.62 -5.16 -31.51
C GLU A 312 6.17 -5.89 -30.28
N ARG A 313 7.48 -6.01 -30.11
CA ARG A 313 8.21 -6.48 -28.92
C ARG A 313 9.70 -6.68 -29.19
N ASP A 314 10.54 -6.43 -28.18
CA ASP A 314 11.86 -7.03 -28.00
C ASP A 314 11.94 -7.72 -26.61
N LEU A 315 13.14 -8.14 -26.18
CA LEU A 315 13.32 -8.85 -24.89
C LEU A 315 13.92 -8.01 -23.78
N ALA A 316 14.11 -6.70 -23.96
CA ALA A 316 14.80 -5.83 -23.00
C ALA A 316 14.10 -5.79 -21.63
N ASN A 317 12.76 -5.89 -21.63
CA ASN A 317 11.96 -5.90 -20.40
C ASN A 317 12.01 -7.24 -19.63
N SER A 318 12.21 -8.35 -20.30
CA SER A 318 11.91 -9.70 -19.79
C SER A 318 12.65 -10.06 -18.51
N SER A 319 13.96 -9.80 -18.44
CA SER A 319 14.77 -10.08 -17.26
C SER A 319 14.44 -9.12 -16.10
N SER A 320 14.20 -7.86 -16.39
CA SER A 320 13.89 -6.81 -15.42
C SER A 320 12.51 -7.04 -14.77
N GLU A 321 11.49 -7.41 -15.53
CA GLU A 321 10.12 -7.66 -15.04
C GLU A 321 10.06 -8.78 -14.00
N ARG A 322 10.96 -9.77 -14.08
CA ARG A 322 11.06 -10.85 -13.08
C ARG A 322 11.39 -10.34 -11.67
N PHE A 323 12.06 -9.19 -11.57
CA PHE A 323 12.36 -8.53 -10.30
C PHE A 323 11.31 -7.48 -9.94
N THR A 324 10.92 -6.63 -10.89
CA THR A 324 10.09 -5.46 -10.57
C THR A 324 8.71 -5.84 -10.04
N LEU A 325 7.99 -6.76 -10.68
CA LEU A 325 6.63 -7.11 -10.28
C LEU A 325 6.60 -7.95 -9.00
N SER A 326 7.38 -9.04 -8.97
CA SER A 326 7.36 -9.98 -7.85
C SER A 326 7.87 -9.37 -6.54
N HIS A 327 9.03 -8.68 -6.60
CA HIS A 327 9.66 -8.12 -5.41
C HIS A 327 8.90 -6.89 -4.90
N ALA A 328 8.44 -6.00 -5.80
CA ALA A 328 7.66 -4.83 -5.38
C ALA A 328 6.37 -5.25 -4.68
N SER A 329 5.66 -6.26 -5.22
CA SER A 329 4.42 -6.78 -4.63
C SER A 329 4.65 -7.37 -3.24
N ALA A 330 5.59 -8.31 -3.12
CA ALA A 330 5.86 -9.01 -1.86
C ALA A 330 6.39 -8.06 -0.76
N LEU A 331 7.25 -7.10 -1.12
CA LEU A 331 7.78 -6.13 -0.17
C LEU A 331 6.72 -5.09 0.23
N CYS A 332 5.83 -4.68 -0.67
CA CYS A 332 4.75 -3.76 -0.35
C CYS A 332 3.75 -4.41 0.62
N GLU A 333 3.40 -5.67 0.41
CA GLU A 333 2.56 -6.45 1.34
C GLU A 333 3.18 -6.48 2.74
N ASP A 334 4.46 -6.81 2.83
CA ASP A 334 5.19 -6.87 4.10
C ASP A 334 5.23 -5.49 4.82
N VAL A 335 5.35 -4.39 4.07
CA VAL A 335 5.27 -3.02 4.61
C VAL A 335 3.86 -2.74 5.16
N ILE A 336 2.80 -3.10 4.43
CA ILE A 336 1.41 -2.92 4.87
C ILE A 336 1.15 -3.72 6.16
N ALA A 337 1.52 -5.01 6.17
CA ALA A 337 1.32 -5.90 7.32
C ALA A 337 2.07 -5.43 8.56
N LYS A 338 3.32 -4.96 8.42
CA LYS A 338 4.11 -4.39 9.52
C LYS A 338 3.50 -3.09 10.03
N THR A 339 3.00 -2.23 9.15
CA THR A 339 2.32 -0.98 9.55
C THR A 339 1.07 -1.29 10.36
N ALA A 340 0.23 -2.23 9.89
CA ALA A 340 -0.94 -2.69 10.63
C ALA A 340 -0.55 -3.25 12.02
N ASN A 341 0.50 -4.07 12.09
CA ASN A 341 0.99 -4.62 13.36
C ASN A 341 1.48 -3.53 14.33
N VAL A 342 2.19 -2.50 13.83
CA VAL A 342 2.64 -1.36 14.65
C VAL A 342 1.45 -0.60 15.20
N LEU A 343 0.45 -0.26 14.37
CA LEU A 343 -0.72 0.51 14.78
C LEU A 343 -1.64 -0.28 15.73
N THR A 344 -1.80 -1.60 15.52
CA THR A 344 -2.56 -2.47 16.43
C THR A 344 -1.99 -2.47 17.85
N ASN A 345 -0.67 -2.42 17.97
CA ASN A 345 0.03 -2.52 19.24
C ASN A 345 0.61 -1.18 19.71
N LEU A 346 0.14 -0.08 19.14
CA LEU A 346 0.64 1.25 19.46
C LEU A 346 0.25 1.63 20.91
N TRP A 347 1.22 1.98 21.74
CA TRP A 347 0.95 2.65 23.00
C TRP A 347 0.79 4.16 22.77
N VAL A 348 -0.11 4.76 23.48
CA VAL A 348 -0.41 6.20 23.47
C VAL A 348 -0.40 6.69 24.91
N ASP A 349 0.26 7.80 25.19
CA ASP A 349 0.39 8.41 26.51
C ASP A 349 -0.23 9.82 26.51
N GLY A 350 -1.53 9.88 26.81
CA GLY A 350 -2.28 11.12 26.86
C GLY A 350 -1.80 12.07 27.97
N GLU A 351 -1.31 11.53 29.10
CA GLU A 351 -0.77 12.36 30.18
C GLU A 351 0.51 13.07 29.72
N ARG A 352 1.37 12.34 29.00
CA ARG A 352 2.59 12.92 28.41
C ARG A 352 2.25 13.96 27.33
N MET A 353 1.23 13.73 26.53
CA MET A 353 0.75 14.69 25.53
C MET A 353 0.33 16.01 26.20
N LEU A 354 -0.45 15.94 27.26
CA LEU A 354 -0.83 17.14 28.06
C LEU A 354 0.37 17.80 28.74
N ALA A 355 1.31 17.01 29.28
CA ALA A 355 2.54 17.55 29.89
C ALA A 355 3.40 18.29 28.84
N ASN A 356 3.46 17.79 27.59
CA ASN A 356 4.17 18.47 26.50
C ASN A 356 3.49 19.79 26.10
N ILE A 357 2.16 19.88 26.16
CA ILE A 357 1.42 21.17 26.00
C ILE A 357 1.74 22.12 27.17
N ALA A 358 1.63 21.64 28.40
CA ALA A 358 1.91 22.43 29.59
C ALA A 358 3.34 23.01 29.62
N SER A 359 4.32 22.24 29.10
CA SER A 359 5.71 22.70 28.99
C SER A 359 5.89 23.95 28.14
N GLN A 360 4.91 24.28 27.29
CA GLN A 360 4.90 25.50 26.48
C GLN A 360 4.39 26.74 27.22
N LYS A 361 4.06 26.59 28.50
CA LYS A 361 3.65 27.70 29.37
C LYS A 361 2.50 28.56 28.82
N GLY A 362 1.52 27.93 28.22
CA GLY A 362 0.36 28.57 27.63
C GLY A 362 0.60 29.30 26.30
N LEU A 363 1.85 29.41 25.81
CA LEU A 363 2.17 30.17 24.58
C LEU A 363 1.42 29.64 23.35
N VAL A 364 1.12 28.35 23.30
CA VAL A 364 0.36 27.71 22.21
C VAL A 364 -1.12 28.12 22.18
N MET A 365 -1.62 28.79 23.23
CA MET A 365 -2.99 29.31 23.33
C MET A 365 -3.11 30.80 22.93
N ALA A 366 -2.01 31.45 22.57
CA ALA A 366 -2.02 32.86 22.19
C ALA A 366 -2.98 33.17 21.03
N GLU A 367 -3.12 32.27 20.07
CA GLU A 367 -4.07 32.38 18.95
C GLU A 367 -5.51 32.44 19.46
N LYS A 368 -5.88 31.58 20.41
CA LYS A 368 -7.24 31.58 21.02
C LYS A 368 -7.57 32.92 21.64
N VAL A 369 -6.69 33.45 22.50
CA VAL A 369 -6.88 34.73 23.14
C VAL A 369 -6.96 35.88 22.13
N MET A 370 -6.10 35.84 21.08
CA MET A 370 -6.12 36.84 20.01
C MET A 370 -7.48 36.87 19.29
N ILE A 371 -8.04 35.72 18.93
CA ILE A 371 -9.33 35.63 18.24
C ILE A 371 -10.47 36.11 19.14
N GLU A 372 -10.43 35.78 20.44
CA GLU A 372 -11.47 36.26 21.39
C GLU A 372 -11.39 37.77 21.58
N LEU A 373 -10.20 38.38 21.59
CA LEU A 373 -10.08 39.86 21.60
C LEU A 373 -10.74 40.47 20.35
N VAL A 374 -10.55 39.86 19.18
CA VAL A 374 -11.22 40.33 17.96
C VAL A 374 -12.74 40.19 18.08
N ASN A 375 -13.24 39.12 18.64
CA ASN A 375 -14.67 38.89 18.89
C ASN A 375 -15.24 39.94 19.86
N HIS A 376 -14.41 40.49 20.77
CA HIS A 376 -14.75 41.60 21.67
C HIS A 376 -14.59 42.99 21.04
N GLY A 377 -14.32 43.07 19.74
CA GLY A 377 -14.29 44.31 18.97
C GLY A 377 -12.93 45.02 18.94
N ILE A 378 -11.86 44.39 19.39
CA ILE A 378 -10.51 44.92 19.24
C ILE A 378 -10.00 44.55 17.84
N GLY A 379 -9.37 45.51 17.14
CA GLY A 379 -8.87 45.25 15.76
C GLY A 379 -7.88 44.09 15.73
N ARG A 380 -7.90 43.33 14.63
CA ARG A 380 -7.02 42.12 14.44
C ARG A 380 -5.53 42.43 14.63
N ASP A 381 -5.03 43.51 14.03
CA ASP A 381 -3.62 43.89 14.13
C ASP A 381 -3.25 44.36 15.54
N GLU A 382 -4.15 45.04 16.20
CA GLU A 382 -3.99 45.47 17.59
C GLU A 382 -4.01 44.25 18.54
N SER A 383 -4.96 43.34 18.37
CA SER A 383 -5.01 42.07 19.11
C SER A 383 -3.74 41.25 18.95
N HIS A 384 -3.23 41.16 17.73
CA HIS A 384 -1.96 40.48 17.45
C HIS A 384 -0.78 41.13 18.17
N GLU A 385 -0.66 42.47 18.17
CA GLU A 385 0.43 43.18 18.84
C GLU A 385 0.35 43.06 20.38
N ILE A 386 -0.87 43.08 20.94
CA ILE A 386 -1.10 42.82 22.36
C ILE A 386 -0.56 41.43 22.73
N LEU A 387 -0.98 40.40 22.04
CA LEU A 387 -0.55 39.03 22.31
C LEU A 387 0.93 38.79 22.00
N ARG A 388 1.48 39.41 20.94
CA ARG A 388 2.90 39.38 20.66
C ARG A 388 3.71 39.91 21.83
N SER A 389 3.33 41.08 22.36
CA SER A 389 4.00 41.72 23.50
C SER A 389 3.89 40.88 24.78
N ALA A 390 2.70 40.37 25.10
CA ALA A 390 2.48 39.49 26.22
C ALA A 390 3.27 38.20 26.16
N SER A 391 3.35 37.58 24.94
CA SER A 391 4.12 36.35 24.72
C SER A 391 5.62 36.58 24.90
N PHE A 392 6.17 37.67 24.40
CA PHE A 392 7.58 37.98 24.60
C PHE A 392 7.91 38.31 26.07
N GLU A 393 7.00 38.98 26.79
CA GLU A 393 7.14 39.19 28.22
C GLU A 393 7.16 37.86 28.97
N ALA A 394 6.19 36.96 28.69
CA ALA A 394 6.13 35.63 29.31
C ALA A 394 7.43 34.83 29.07
N ILE A 395 7.94 34.83 27.81
CA ILE A 395 9.20 34.17 27.47
C ILE A 395 10.38 34.76 28.23
N ALA A 396 10.50 36.11 28.27
CA ALA A 396 11.62 36.81 28.87
C ALA A 396 11.70 36.55 30.39
N ASN A 397 10.55 36.48 31.05
CA ASN A 397 10.43 36.29 32.50
C ASN A 397 10.32 34.81 32.89
N GLY A 398 10.09 33.92 31.93
CA GLY A 398 9.84 32.50 32.21
C GLY A 398 8.50 32.24 32.90
N GLU A 399 7.50 33.09 32.69
CA GLU A 399 6.17 33.05 33.29
C GLU A 399 5.18 32.26 32.39
N GLU A 400 4.04 31.87 32.98
CA GLU A 400 2.90 31.39 32.22
C GLU A 400 2.24 32.54 31.44
N LEU A 401 1.84 32.32 30.19
CA LEU A 401 1.20 33.35 29.37
C LEU A 401 -0.14 33.82 29.98
N ILE A 402 -0.89 32.94 30.64
CA ILE A 402 -2.14 33.29 31.30
C ILE A 402 -1.94 34.37 32.37
N ASP A 403 -0.86 34.31 33.18
CA ASP A 403 -0.54 35.27 34.20
C ASP A 403 -0.22 36.64 33.61
N VAL A 404 0.48 36.67 32.47
CA VAL A 404 0.77 37.90 31.74
C VAL A 404 -0.51 38.47 31.12
N CYS A 405 -1.36 37.62 30.53
CA CYS A 405 -2.65 38.03 29.99
C CYS A 405 -3.54 38.65 31.07
N ALA A 406 -3.61 38.05 32.27
CA ALA A 406 -4.45 38.55 33.39
C ALA A 406 -4.05 39.95 33.85
N ARG A 407 -2.79 40.38 33.71
CA ARG A 407 -2.32 41.72 34.08
C ARG A 407 -2.20 42.68 32.88
N THR A 408 -2.38 42.20 31.66
CA THR A 408 -2.36 43.06 30.46
C THR A 408 -3.66 43.86 30.37
N PRO A 409 -3.63 45.23 30.43
CA PRO A 409 -4.82 46.03 30.60
C PRO A 409 -5.95 45.79 29.60
N ALA A 410 -5.61 45.63 28.34
CA ALA A 410 -6.60 45.37 27.28
C ALA A 410 -7.28 44.01 27.44
N ILE A 411 -6.53 42.98 27.87
CA ILE A 411 -7.03 41.64 28.08
C ILE A 411 -7.85 41.55 29.36
N ALA A 412 -7.33 42.14 30.48
CA ALA A 412 -8.02 42.19 31.78
C ALA A 412 -9.32 42.99 31.72
N ALA A 413 -9.43 43.96 30.80
CA ALA A 413 -10.68 44.71 30.61
C ALA A 413 -11.71 43.92 29.77
N ALA A 414 -11.27 43.01 28.92
CA ALA A 414 -12.13 42.21 28.03
C ALA A 414 -12.65 40.90 28.65
N PHE A 415 -11.86 40.28 29.53
CA PHE A 415 -12.17 38.93 30.06
C PHE A 415 -12.04 38.84 31.58
N SER A 416 -12.92 38.06 32.20
CA SER A 416 -12.80 37.61 33.58
C SER A 416 -11.68 36.55 33.73
N ALA A 417 -11.31 36.28 34.99
CA ALA A 417 -10.34 35.22 35.29
C ALA A 417 -10.84 33.83 34.82
N GLU A 418 -12.13 33.54 34.99
CA GLU A 418 -12.76 32.28 34.61
C GLU A 418 -12.78 32.10 33.07
N GLU A 419 -13.06 33.19 32.33
CA GLU A 419 -13.00 33.16 30.85
C GLU A 419 -11.57 32.92 30.35
N LEU A 420 -10.57 33.55 30.97
CA LEU A 420 -9.17 33.29 30.65
C LEU A 420 -8.77 31.84 30.93
N GLU A 421 -9.10 31.29 32.11
CA GLU A 421 -8.83 29.88 32.42
C GLU A 421 -9.45 28.95 31.38
N ALA A 422 -10.70 29.20 30.96
CA ALA A 422 -11.37 28.42 29.93
C ALA A 422 -10.69 28.52 28.55
N MET A 423 -10.11 29.69 28.21
CA MET A 423 -9.35 29.87 26.96
C MET A 423 -8.00 29.15 26.98
N PHE A 424 -7.40 28.95 28.15
CA PHE A 424 -6.12 28.27 28.30
C PHE A 424 -6.26 26.76 28.49
N ASP A 425 -7.49 26.23 28.59
CA ASP A 425 -7.73 24.78 28.50
C ASP A 425 -7.57 24.32 27.06
N PRO A 426 -6.55 23.49 26.74
CA PRO A 426 -6.29 23.04 25.39
C PRO A 426 -7.44 22.22 24.79
N ALA A 427 -8.28 21.57 25.61
CA ALA A 427 -9.45 20.83 25.14
C ALA A 427 -10.52 21.74 24.50
N ASN A 428 -10.54 23.02 24.87
CA ASN A 428 -11.45 23.99 24.29
C ASN A 428 -10.94 24.63 22.98
N HIS A 429 -9.77 24.17 22.47
CA HIS A 429 -9.18 24.75 21.26
C HIS A 429 -8.72 23.68 20.25
N ILE A 430 -9.51 22.61 20.12
CA ILE A 430 -9.30 21.52 19.15
C ILE A 430 -10.21 21.62 17.92
N GLY A 431 -11.04 22.65 17.85
CA GLY A 431 -11.95 22.90 16.72
C GLY A 431 -12.89 21.74 16.44
N VAL A 432 -13.00 21.37 15.16
CA VAL A 432 -13.88 20.30 14.66
C VAL A 432 -13.16 18.94 14.56
N SER A 433 -12.08 18.72 15.31
CA SER A 433 -11.27 17.51 15.25
C SER A 433 -12.09 16.22 15.38
N GLY A 434 -13.04 16.20 16.34
CA GLY A 434 -13.90 15.05 16.58
C GLY A 434 -14.85 14.76 15.41
N GLU A 435 -15.44 15.78 14.79
CA GLU A 435 -16.31 15.62 13.62
C GLU A 435 -15.54 15.05 12.43
N ILE A 436 -14.31 15.52 12.19
CA ILE A 436 -13.44 14.99 11.12
C ILE A 436 -13.09 13.53 11.37
N VAL A 437 -12.81 13.15 12.62
CA VAL A 437 -12.52 11.75 12.98
C VAL A 437 -13.74 10.87 12.71
N ASP A 438 -14.92 11.27 13.15
CA ASP A 438 -16.15 10.51 12.98
C ASP A 438 -16.46 10.29 11.49
N GLU A 439 -16.37 11.33 10.65
CA GLU A 439 -16.59 11.25 9.22
C GLU A 439 -15.53 10.36 8.52
N ALA A 440 -14.25 10.51 8.89
CA ALA A 440 -13.17 9.70 8.30
C ALA A 440 -13.34 8.21 8.62
N VAL A 441 -13.76 7.87 9.85
CA VAL A 441 -14.02 6.49 10.27
C VAL A 441 -15.21 5.91 9.51
N GLU A 442 -16.30 6.66 9.38
CA GLU A 442 -17.48 6.24 8.63
C GLU A 442 -17.14 5.94 7.15
N LEU A 443 -16.49 6.90 6.48
CA LEU A 443 -16.09 6.74 5.08
C LEU A 443 -15.10 5.59 4.86
N ALA A 444 -14.20 5.36 5.79
CA ALA A 444 -13.23 4.27 5.71
C ALA A 444 -13.90 2.90 5.89
N ARG A 445 -14.80 2.77 6.87
CA ARG A 445 -15.56 1.53 7.10
C ARG A 445 -16.48 1.18 5.92
N ASN A 446 -17.08 2.18 5.29
CA ASN A 446 -17.89 1.98 4.08
C ASN A 446 -17.04 1.51 2.88
N ALA A 447 -15.80 1.99 2.75
CA ALA A 447 -14.92 1.63 1.64
C ALA A 447 -14.39 0.18 1.71
N ILE A 448 -14.31 -0.42 2.91
CA ILE A 448 -13.81 -1.80 3.09
C ILE A 448 -14.90 -2.87 3.01
N GLN A 449 -16.18 -2.49 2.98
CA GLN A 449 -17.32 -3.39 2.77
C GLN A 449 -17.40 -3.83 1.31
#